data_7298fc4f86fa6be650c7d4159622ab5b
#
_entry.id   7298fc4f86fa6be650c7d4159622ab5b
#
_cell.length_a   1.000
_cell.length_b   1.000
_cell.length_c   1.000
_cell.angle_alpha   90.00
_cell.angle_beta   90.00
_cell.angle_gamma   90.00
#
_symmetry.space_group_name_H-M   'P 1'
#
loop_
_entity.id
_entity.type
_entity.pdbx_description
1 polymer ?
#
loop_
_entity_poly.entity_id
_entity_poly.type
_entity_poly.pdbx_seq_one_letter_code
_entity_poly.pdbx_strand_id
1 'polypeptide(L)'
;TLLFSVALAGLMLGSCSSSDDLNGGGNNTGFNETGKGYINISLNLPTQGKNVSRAANDVTADGDVKEYNVKDAALLLFAGANENNAVFQGAYNLDGLKKDISANAQISTQLTKVQEISSISAPGKIYAFVLVNKGANINVGIDHTITVNGTAFNGKFSDFSQLKVDGAFAKDNLMMTNVPVVTKPGTAAFDDATVLADVTTSIFKTEAEAKANPAADVFVERVASKVTLGMTGSGTSTETLSADGTAAKNFKYTLEGWNLANVNKSSYLVRQYDNTWNNLTSDGHDFLTGADKSAFAANPYRFAGINLIKTNVSSNPAANKYRTYWGKDINYTNDAPFASDATVGDADLTLGKDATTYCYENTFDVAHQKVYNTTTAIVKMKITPESYTGGTFYTINGGKDVVYSLANAKIKVGNQFLAENTESFLKTTYFHTVTEAGKITVSDVDFSDNAGKVTFNKLVLTFTPTAGGTATTADVTDAAVLTALANNIKVVEYKGGYSYYNILIKHFGDELTPWNPSTKTSGISYPTPNEANWLGRYGVLRNNWYDLDITDVSRLGAATPEELDVKNDPTPDDNLKSYISVKINVLSWAKRTQKAILGQ
;
A
#
# COMPACT_ATOMS: atom_id res chain seq x y z
N THR A 1 -61.86 -11.16 -24.15
CA THR A 1 -62.51 -10.12 -24.97
C THR A 1 -62.34 -8.78 -24.31
N LEU A 2 -61.42 -7.95 -24.75
CA LEU A 2 -61.50 -6.55 -25.05
C LEU A 2 -60.12 -6.02 -25.43
N LEU A 3 -59.98 -5.73 -26.70
CA LEU A 3 -58.86 -4.95 -27.24
C LEU A 3 -58.98 -3.51 -26.76
N PHE A 4 -57.87 -2.92 -26.33
CA PHE A 4 -57.68 -1.48 -26.37
C PHE A 4 -56.48 -1.16 -27.24
N SER A 5 -56.77 -0.75 -28.45
CA SER A 5 -55.86 -0.08 -29.36
C SER A 5 -55.75 1.39 -28.93
N VAL A 6 -54.55 1.83 -28.54
CA VAL A 6 -54.27 3.28 -28.38
C VAL A 6 -53.48 3.72 -29.62
N ALA A 7 -54.12 4.58 -30.37
CA ALA A 7 -53.54 5.24 -31.53
C ALA A 7 -52.48 6.24 -31.10
N LEU A 8 -51.26 6.10 -31.62
CA LEU A 8 -50.18 7.06 -31.51
C LEU A 8 -50.40 8.15 -32.57
N ALA A 9 -50.92 9.28 -32.16
CA ALA A 9 -51.01 10.47 -33.00
C ALA A 9 -49.62 11.11 -33.11
N GLY A 10 -49.03 11.05 -34.27
CA GLY A 10 -47.80 11.74 -34.59
C GLY A 10 -48.04 13.26 -34.67
N LEU A 11 -47.34 13.99 -33.85
CA LEU A 11 -47.14 15.43 -34.02
C LEU A 11 -45.79 15.65 -34.71
N MET A 12 -45.87 15.80 -36.03
CA MET A 12 -44.80 16.40 -36.83
C MET A 12 -44.83 17.91 -36.55
N LEU A 13 -43.94 18.37 -35.67
CA LEU A 13 -43.63 19.80 -35.62
C LEU A 13 -42.45 20.04 -36.54
N GLY A 14 -42.74 20.79 -37.60
CA GLY A 14 -41.79 21.22 -38.58
C GLY A 14 -40.64 22.01 -37.95
N SER A 15 -39.46 21.52 -38.16
CA SER A 15 -38.21 22.23 -37.91
C SER A 15 -38.10 23.35 -38.94
N CYS A 16 -38.26 24.59 -38.52
CA CYS A 16 -37.71 25.72 -39.27
C CYS A 16 -36.19 25.73 -39.02
N SER A 17 -35.47 25.21 -39.98
CA SER A 17 -34.04 25.43 -40.09
C SER A 17 -33.83 26.86 -40.58
N SER A 18 -33.42 27.76 -39.70
CA SER A 18 -32.72 28.96 -40.12
C SER A 18 -31.24 28.57 -40.20
N SER A 19 -30.79 28.32 -41.42
CA SER A 19 -29.41 28.26 -41.78
C SER A 19 -28.85 29.69 -41.75
N ASP A 20 -28.11 30.00 -40.72
CA ASP A 20 -27.08 31.05 -40.81
C ASP A 20 -25.74 30.42 -40.39
N ASP A 21 -25.18 29.75 -41.38
CA ASP A 21 -23.75 29.43 -41.44
C ASP A 21 -23.00 30.69 -41.84
N LEU A 22 -22.39 31.36 -40.89
CA LEU A 22 -21.36 32.36 -41.18
C LEU A 22 -20.14 32.08 -40.30
N ASN A 23 -19.28 31.24 -40.85
CA ASN A 23 -17.81 31.40 -40.95
C ASN A 23 -17.06 31.75 -39.67
N GLY A 24 -16.37 30.76 -39.11
CA GLY A 24 -15.33 30.92 -38.12
C GLY A 24 -14.99 29.56 -37.53
N GLY A 25 -13.93 28.92 -38.01
CA GLY A 25 -13.48 27.59 -37.61
C GLY A 25 -13.18 27.46 -36.12
N GLY A 26 -14.21 27.23 -35.31
CA GLY A 26 -14.15 26.86 -33.91
C GLY A 26 -15.35 25.95 -33.61
N ASN A 27 -15.15 24.97 -32.76
CA ASN A 27 -16.11 23.93 -32.40
C ASN A 27 -17.25 24.50 -31.51
N ASN A 28 -18.08 25.41 -32.07
CA ASN A 28 -19.11 26.20 -31.34
C ASN A 28 -20.51 25.55 -31.32
N THR A 29 -20.64 24.28 -31.66
CA THR A 29 -21.98 23.66 -31.83
C THR A 29 -22.81 23.51 -30.54
N GLY A 30 -22.19 23.60 -29.36
CA GLY A 30 -22.84 23.46 -28.04
C GLY A 30 -23.06 24.79 -27.29
N PHE A 31 -22.65 25.95 -27.85
CA PHE A 31 -22.73 27.24 -27.17
C PHE A 31 -23.80 28.15 -27.80
N ASN A 32 -24.45 28.95 -26.97
CA ASN A 32 -25.45 29.94 -27.41
C ASN A 32 -24.77 31.26 -27.84
N GLU A 33 -25.56 32.19 -28.32
CA GLU A 33 -25.08 33.49 -28.80
C GLU A 33 -24.39 34.36 -27.74
N THR A 34 -24.63 34.09 -26.45
CA THR A 34 -23.96 34.77 -25.34
C THR A 34 -22.65 34.07 -24.92
N GLY A 35 -22.25 33.06 -25.64
CA GLY A 35 -21.03 32.30 -25.34
C GLY A 35 -21.15 31.38 -24.12
N LYS A 36 -22.37 30.95 -23.79
CA LYS A 36 -22.63 30.01 -22.70
C LYS A 36 -23.02 28.65 -23.24
N GLY A 37 -22.48 27.60 -22.59
CA GLY A 37 -22.88 26.22 -22.79
C GLY A 37 -23.28 25.59 -21.48
N TYR A 38 -24.00 24.48 -21.56
CA TYR A 38 -24.46 23.71 -20.39
C TYR A 38 -24.07 22.26 -20.57
N ILE A 39 -23.40 21.71 -19.59
CA ILE A 39 -22.97 20.32 -19.58
C ILE A 39 -23.61 19.59 -18.42
N ASN A 40 -24.24 18.44 -18.68
CA ASN A 40 -24.73 17.55 -17.65
C ASN A 40 -23.65 16.50 -17.33
N ILE A 41 -23.07 16.54 -16.14
CA ILE A 41 -22.05 15.63 -15.67
C ILE A 41 -22.67 14.60 -14.74
N SER A 42 -22.41 13.32 -15.01
CA SER A 42 -22.67 12.19 -14.13
C SER A 42 -21.37 11.75 -13.49
N LEU A 43 -21.17 12.13 -12.23
CA LEU A 43 -20.04 11.72 -11.43
C LEU A 43 -20.29 10.33 -10.88
N ASN A 44 -19.51 9.37 -11.33
CA ASN A 44 -19.56 7.99 -10.87
C ASN A 44 -18.47 7.77 -9.82
N LEU A 45 -18.88 7.71 -8.54
CA LEU A 45 -17.99 7.42 -7.42
C LEU A 45 -17.49 5.97 -7.50
N PRO A 46 -16.35 5.65 -6.86
CA PRO A 46 -15.86 4.29 -6.84
C PRO A 46 -16.90 3.33 -6.31
N THR A 47 -17.35 2.41 -7.14
CA THR A 47 -18.37 1.40 -6.82
C THR A 47 -17.90 0.03 -7.21
N GLN A 48 -18.64 -0.98 -6.73
CA GLN A 48 -18.57 -2.33 -7.26
C GLN A 48 -18.90 -2.32 -8.76
N GLY A 49 -17.91 -2.55 -9.61
CA GLY A 49 -18.20 -3.00 -10.96
C GLY A 49 -18.85 -4.38 -10.87
N LYS A 50 -19.89 -4.68 -11.67
CA LYS A 50 -20.34 -6.06 -11.84
C LYS A 50 -19.15 -6.89 -12.30
N ASN A 51 -18.85 -7.96 -11.56
CA ASN A 51 -17.76 -8.87 -11.80
C ASN A 51 -17.72 -9.33 -13.25
N VAL A 52 -16.68 -8.94 -13.97
CA VAL A 52 -16.13 -9.81 -14.98
C VAL A 52 -15.11 -10.64 -14.21
N SER A 53 -15.40 -11.91 -14.07
CA SER A 53 -14.72 -12.91 -13.29
C SER A 53 -13.21 -12.69 -13.19
N ARG A 54 -12.78 -12.20 -12.06
CA ARG A 54 -11.52 -12.62 -11.47
C ARG A 54 -11.83 -13.86 -10.66
N ALA A 55 -10.88 -14.77 -10.51
CA ALA A 55 -11.08 -16.05 -9.85
C ALA A 55 -12.17 -16.05 -8.74
N ALA A 56 -12.87 -17.13 -8.58
CA ALA A 56 -14.14 -17.34 -7.88
C ALA A 56 -14.29 -16.80 -6.43
N ASN A 57 -13.36 -15.98 -5.93
CA ASN A 57 -13.28 -15.49 -4.56
C ASN A 57 -13.18 -13.97 -4.40
N ASP A 58 -13.50 -13.18 -5.43
CA ASP A 58 -13.53 -11.72 -5.30
C ASP A 58 -14.68 -11.29 -4.37
N VAL A 59 -14.39 -11.17 -3.08
CA VAL A 59 -15.32 -10.60 -2.10
C VAL A 59 -15.14 -9.08 -2.11
N THR A 60 -16.17 -8.34 -2.51
CA THR A 60 -16.20 -6.89 -2.47
C THR A 60 -16.63 -6.42 -1.08
N ALA A 61 -15.96 -5.43 -0.47
CA ALA A 61 -16.46 -4.75 0.73
C ALA A 61 -16.77 -3.29 0.39
N ASP A 62 -17.94 -2.87 0.78
CA ASP A 62 -18.25 -1.46 0.87
C ASP A 62 -17.38 -0.89 2.00
N GLY A 63 -16.56 0.10 1.71
CA GLY A 63 -15.83 0.82 2.75
C GLY A 63 -16.78 1.47 3.76
N ASP A 64 -16.23 2.21 4.71
CA ASP A 64 -17.07 3.04 5.56
C ASP A 64 -17.88 4.02 4.70
N VAL A 65 -19.14 4.22 5.06
CA VAL A 65 -20.04 5.12 4.32
C VAL A 65 -19.47 6.53 4.16
N LYS A 66 -18.70 7.01 5.13
CA LYS A 66 -18.03 8.32 5.08
C LYS A 66 -16.93 8.40 4.03
N GLU A 67 -16.37 7.28 3.59
CA GLU A 67 -15.37 7.23 2.53
C GLU A 67 -15.94 7.57 1.14
N TYR A 68 -17.28 7.72 1.04
CA TYR A 68 -17.99 8.16 -0.15
C TYR A 68 -18.47 9.60 -0.07
N ASN A 69 -18.13 10.33 0.98
CA ASN A 69 -18.55 11.72 1.13
C ASN A 69 -17.98 12.60 0.02
N VAL A 70 -18.81 13.49 -0.47
CA VAL A 70 -18.45 14.56 -1.41
C VAL A 70 -18.71 15.89 -0.72
N LYS A 71 -17.67 16.54 -0.23
CA LYS A 71 -17.74 17.85 0.41
C LYS A 71 -17.69 18.98 -0.59
N ASP A 72 -16.88 18.82 -1.60
CA ASP A 72 -16.75 19.72 -2.74
C ASP A 72 -16.34 18.94 -4.00
N ALA A 73 -16.61 19.53 -5.15
CA ALA A 73 -16.14 19.01 -6.43
C ALA A 73 -15.88 20.16 -7.41
N ALA A 74 -14.97 19.95 -8.34
CA ALA A 74 -14.68 20.86 -9.43
C ALA A 74 -14.59 20.12 -10.76
N LEU A 75 -15.10 20.76 -11.82
CA LEU A 75 -14.97 20.34 -13.21
C LEU A 75 -13.87 21.18 -13.85
N LEU A 76 -12.88 20.53 -14.41
CA LEU A 76 -11.86 21.14 -15.24
C LEU A 76 -12.10 20.74 -16.70
N LEU A 77 -12.06 21.72 -17.59
CA LEU A 77 -12.23 21.50 -19.02
C LEU A 77 -10.89 21.70 -19.73
N PHE A 78 -10.62 20.80 -20.66
CA PHE A 78 -9.48 20.84 -21.56
C PHE A 78 -9.97 20.70 -22.99
N ALA A 79 -9.30 21.33 -23.97
CA ALA A 79 -9.67 21.19 -25.37
C ALA A 79 -8.45 20.99 -26.25
N GLY A 80 -8.57 20.11 -27.25
CA GLY A 80 -7.47 19.79 -28.17
C GLY A 80 -7.75 18.58 -29.04
N ALA A 81 -6.83 18.26 -29.92
CA ALA A 81 -6.95 17.14 -30.86
C ALA A 81 -6.94 15.76 -30.15
N ASN A 82 -6.21 15.66 -29.06
CA ASN A 82 -6.13 14.48 -28.20
C ASN A 82 -5.90 14.89 -26.75
N GLU A 83 -6.06 13.94 -25.83
CA GLU A 83 -5.96 14.16 -24.39
C GLU A 83 -4.66 14.86 -23.96
N ASN A 84 -3.52 14.33 -24.37
CA ASN A 84 -2.21 14.82 -23.92
C ASN A 84 -1.92 16.26 -24.36
N ASN A 85 -2.41 16.65 -25.53
CA ASN A 85 -2.23 17.98 -26.10
C ASN A 85 -3.38 18.95 -25.81
N ALA A 86 -4.44 18.46 -25.12
CA ALA A 86 -5.55 19.30 -24.75
C ALA A 86 -5.10 20.37 -23.75
N VAL A 87 -5.45 21.62 -24.03
CA VAL A 87 -5.09 22.80 -23.23
C VAL A 87 -6.23 23.12 -22.27
N PHE A 88 -5.90 23.53 -21.08
CA PHE A 88 -6.86 23.97 -20.05
C PHE A 88 -7.72 25.12 -20.54
N GLN A 89 -9.02 25.02 -20.33
CA GLN A 89 -10.02 26.02 -20.79
C GLN A 89 -10.76 26.70 -19.62
N GLY A 90 -10.79 26.07 -18.46
CA GLY A 90 -11.43 26.63 -17.28
C GLY A 90 -11.77 25.58 -16.23
N ALA A 91 -11.91 26.05 -15.01
CA ALA A 91 -12.31 25.26 -13.86
C ALA A 91 -13.60 25.82 -13.24
N TYR A 92 -14.52 24.94 -12.87
CA TYR A 92 -15.85 25.29 -12.37
C TYR A 92 -16.12 24.54 -11.07
N ASN A 93 -16.47 25.25 -9.99
CA ASN A 93 -16.96 24.59 -8.79
C ASN A 93 -18.33 23.97 -9.07
N LEU A 94 -18.48 22.68 -8.81
CA LEU A 94 -19.75 21.96 -8.94
C LEU A 94 -20.59 22.17 -7.66
N ASP A 95 -21.02 23.41 -7.44
CA ASP A 95 -21.79 23.77 -6.26
C ASP A 95 -23.09 22.98 -6.18
N GLY A 96 -23.44 22.52 -4.97
CA GLY A 96 -24.62 21.68 -4.74
C GLY A 96 -24.41 20.19 -5.03
N LEU A 97 -23.27 19.77 -5.62
CA LEU A 97 -22.89 18.36 -5.75
C LEU A 97 -22.27 17.87 -4.42
N LYS A 98 -22.98 18.12 -3.32
CA LYS A 98 -22.55 17.67 -2.00
C LYS A 98 -23.30 16.42 -1.60
N LYS A 99 -22.61 15.50 -0.99
CA LYS A 99 -23.18 14.30 -0.42
C LYS A 99 -22.52 14.02 0.92
N ASP A 100 -23.26 14.23 1.98
CA ASP A 100 -22.91 13.77 3.32
C ASP A 100 -23.74 12.51 3.60
N ILE A 101 -23.05 11.39 3.76
CA ILE A 101 -23.73 10.10 3.95
C ILE A 101 -23.80 9.84 5.44
N SER A 102 -25.00 9.86 6.00
CA SER A 102 -25.26 9.38 7.35
C SER A 102 -25.13 7.85 7.41
N ALA A 103 -24.80 7.32 8.56
CA ALA A 103 -24.51 5.90 8.78
C ALA A 103 -25.60 4.90 8.31
N ASN A 104 -26.83 5.37 8.06
CA ASN A 104 -27.97 4.54 7.64
C ASN A 104 -28.48 4.88 6.22
N ALA A 105 -27.76 5.69 5.44
CA ALA A 105 -28.21 6.09 4.11
C ALA A 105 -27.83 5.05 3.06
N GLN A 106 -28.73 4.81 2.13
CA GLN A 106 -28.44 4.01 0.94
C GLN A 106 -27.36 4.73 0.10
N ILE A 107 -26.25 4.07 -0.18
CA ILE A 107 -25.11 4.65 -0.92
C ILE A 107 -25.53 4.83 -2.39
N SER A 108 -25.88 6.06 -2.77
CA SER A 108 -25.94 6.44 -4.18
C SER A 108 -24.52 6.74 -4.66
N THR A 109 -24.08 6.04 -5.67
CA THR A 109 -22.72 6.13 -6.20
C THR A 109 -22.64 6.96 -7.47
N GLN A 110 -23.77 7.52 -7.89
CA GLN A 110 -23.88 8.41 -9.04
C GLN A 110 -24.50 9.73 -8.62
N LEU A 111 -23.81 10.82 -8.90
CA LEU A 111 -24.26 12.19 -8.66
C LEU A 111 -24.29 12.94 -9.98
N THR A 112 -25.39 13.62 -10.29
CA THR A 112 -25.53 14.38 -11.53
C THR A 112 -25.64 15.87 -11.27
N LYS A 113 -25.03 16.67 -12.15
CA LYS A 113 -25.08 18.13 -12.09
C LYS A 113 -25.02 18.72 -13.49
N VAL A 114 -25.93 19.64 -13.77
CA VAL A 114 -25.81 20.54 -14.92
C VAL A 114 -24.96 21.74 -14.50
N GLN A 115 -23.90 22.01 -15.25
CA GLN A 115 -22.99 23.13 -15.04
C GLN A 115 -22.98 24.05 -16.25
N GLU A 116 -23.20 25.35 -16.02
CA GLU A 116 -22.97 26.39 -17.02
C GLU A 116 -21.47 26.58 -17.20
N ILE A 117 -21.04 26.65 -18.45
CA ILE A 117 -19.62 26.82 -18.83
C ILE A 117 -19.49 27.95 -19.85
N SER A 118 -18.32 28.58 -19.88
CA SER A 118 -17.99 29.60 -20.89
C SER A 118 -17.63 28.96 -22.22
N SER A 119 -17.77 29.72 -23.31
CA SER A 119 -17.40 29.26 -24.65
C SER A 119 -15.94 28.82 -24.73
N ILE A 120 -15.73 27.72 -25.45
CA ILE A 120 -14.42 27.15 -25.71
C ILE A 120 -14.11 27.35 -27.17
N SER A 121 -13.11 28.19 -27.44
CA SER A 121 -12.69 28.54 -28.81
C SER A 121 -11.60 27.63 -29.37
N ALA A 122 -11.00 26.77 -28.54
CA ALA A 122 -9.96 25.86 -28.98
C ALA A 122 -10.52 24.78 -29.93
N PRO A 123 -9.83 24.49 -31.05
CA PRO A 123 -10.27 23.44 -31.96
C PRO A 123 -10.06 22.05 -31.38
N GLY A 124 -10.90 21.11 -31.78
CA GLY A 124 -10.78 19.72 -31.41
C GLY A 124 -11.85 19.24 -30.43
N LYS A 125 -11.52 18.21 -29.67
CA LYS A 125 -12.39 17.62 -28.67
C LYS A 125 -12.36 18.42 -27.37
N ILE A 126 -13.45 18.36 -26.64
CA ILE A 126 -13.57 18.92 -25.29
C ILE A 126 -13.59 17.77 -24.30
N TYR A 127 -12.76 17.88 -23.28
CA TYR A 127 -12.54 16.85 -22.28
C TYR A 127 -12.83 17.37 -20.88
N ALA A 128 -13.36 16.50 -20.03
CA ALA A 128 -13.65 16.77 -18.63
C ALA A 128 -12.73 16.00 -17.68
N PHE A 129 -12.20 16.70 -16.70
CA PHE A 129 -11.54 16.15 -15.53
C PHE A 129 -12.27 16.62 -14.27
N VAL A 130 -12.57 15.71 -13.35
CA VAL A 130 -13.28 16.06 -12.11
C VAL A 130 -12.36 15.82 -10.91
N LEU A 131 -12.31 16.82 -10.04
CA LEU A 131 -11.69 16.76 -8.73
C LEU A 131 -12.79 16.73 -7.67
N VAL A 132 -12.74 15.75 -6.79
CA VAL A 132 -13.64 15.63 -5.64
C VAL A 132 -12.82 15.77 -4.39
N ASN A 133 -13.31 16.51 -3.40
CA ASN A 133 -12.63 16.76 -2.13
C ASN A 133 -11.23 17.33 -2.36
N LYS A 134 -11.17 18.49 -3.00
CA LYS A 134 -9.94 19.13 -3.52
C LYS A 134 -8.84 19.37 -2.48
N GLY A 135 -9.20 19.42 -1.18
CA GLY A 135 -8.27 19.80 -0.14
C GLY A 135 -7.89 21.28 -0.16
N ALA A 136 -6.99 21.69 0.72
CA ALA A 136 -6.61 23.09 0.89
C ALA A 136 -5.66 23.61 -0.21
N ASN A 137 -4.97 22.70 -0.88
CA ASN A 137 -3.91 23.06 -1.84
C ASN A 137 -4.41 23.26 -3.28
N ILE A 138 -5.69 23.07 -3.54
CA ILE A 138 -6.30 23.26 -4.85
C ILE A 138 -7.44 24.27 -4.74
N ASN A 139 -7.32 25.39 -5.45
CA ASN A 139 -8.32 26.44 -5.45
C ASN A 139 -8.83 26.71 -6.87
N VAL A 140 -10.13 26.86 -7.00
CA VAL A 140 -10.82 27.24 -8.23
C VAL A 140 -11.33 28.66 -8.06
N GLY A 141 -10.84 29.58 -8.88
CA GLY A 141 -11.23 30.99 -8.88
C GLY A 141 -12.62 31.21 -9.48
N ILE A 142 -13.22 32.33 -9.13
CA ILE A 142 -14.51 32.78 -9.75
C ILE A 142 -14.34 33.16 -11.23
N ASP A 143 -13.12 33.42 -11.65
CA ASP A 143 -12.71 33.68 -13.02
C ASP A 143 -12.36 32.41 -13.80
N HIS A 144 -12.73 31.25 -13.27
CA HIS A 144 -12.49 29.91 -13.83
C HIS A 144 -11.02 29.50 -13.92
N THR A 145 -10.15 30.16 -13.18
CA THR A 145 -8.74 29.75 -13.01
C THR A 145 -8.62 28.61 -12.01
N ILE A 146 -7.48 27.92 -12.02
CA ILE A 146 -7.12 26.93 -11.01
C ILE A 146 -5.70 27.18 -10.51
N THR A 147 -5.51 27.03 -9.21
CA THR A 147 -4.18 26.97 -8.61
C THR A 147 -4.00 25.63 -7.91
N VAL A 148 -2.81 25.05 -8.04
CA VAL A 148 -2.38 23.82 -7.37
C VAL A 148 -1.11 24.13 -6.59
N ASN A 149 -1.10 23.87 -5.29
CA ASN A 149 0.01 24.21 -4.40
C ASN A 149 0.43 25.69 -4.51
N GLY A 150 -0.55 26.59 -4.62
CA GLY A 150 -0.32 28.03 -4.76
C GLY A 150 0.12 28.50 -6.17
N THR A 151 0.32 27.61 -7.11
CA THR A 151 0.75 27.95 -8.49
C THR A 151 -0.41 27.86 -9.46
N ALA A 152 -0.64 28.92 -10.23
CA ALA A 152 -1.67 28.94 -11.27
C ALA A 152 -1.32 27.96 -12.41
N PHE A 153 -2.33 27.25 -12.89
CA PHE A 153 -2.20 26.32 -14.00
C PHE A 153 -3.06 26.74 -15.19
N ASN A 154 -2.46 26.77 -16.37
CA ASN A 154 -3.10 27.08 -17.66
C ASN A 154 -2.51 26.29 -18.85
N GLY A 155 -1.79 25.22 -18.56
CA GLY A 155 -1.03 24.43 -19.52
C GLY A 155 -1.82 23.31 -20.19
N LYS A 156 -1.09 22.35 -20.75
CA LYS A 156 -1.62 21.14 -21.36
C LYS A 156 -1.97 20.09 -20.29
N PHE A 157 -2.86 19.16 -20.64
CA PHE A 157 -3.18 18.06 -19.75
C PHE A 157 -1.98 17.17 -19.43
N SER A 158 -1.05 16.99 -20.37
CA SER A 158 0.22 16.31 -20.10
C SER A 158 0.99 16.91 -18.93
N ASP A 159 0.99 18.24 -18.80
CA ASP A 159 1.65 18.94 -17.70
C ASP A 159 0.81 18.86 -16.41
N PHE A 160 -0.52 18.98 -16.54
CA PHE A 160 -1.45 18.82 -15.43
C PHE A 160 -1.33 17.45 -14.78
N SER A 161 -1.17 16.41 -15.60
CA SER A 161 -1.06 15.03 -15.12
C SER A 161 0.18 14.79 -14.25
N GLN A 162 1.21 15.62 -14.39
CA GLN A 162 2.44 15.54 -13.58
C GLN A 162 2.35 16.33 -12.25
N LEU A 163 1.26 17.06 -12.02
CA LEU A 163 1.08 17.79 -10.77
C LEU A 163 0.92 16.83 -9.59
N LYS A 164 1.59 17.19 -8.49
CA LYS A 164 1.61 16.41 -7.26
C LYS A 164 0.70 17.05 -6.23
N VAL A 165 0.12 16.21 -5.40
CA VAL A 165 -0.60 16.61 -4.20
C VAL A 165 0.06 15.98 -2.99
N ASP A 166 0.15 16.75 -1.93
CA ASP A 166 0.60 16.37 -0.61
C ASP A 166 -0.48 16.72 0.41
N GLY A 167 -0.31 16.24 1.62
CA GLY A 167 -1.22 16.47 2.73
C GLY A 167 -1.89 15.21 3.24
N ALA A 168 -2.48 15.34 4.41
CA ALA A 168 -3.20 14.25 5.05
C ALA A 168 -4.59 14.09 4.41
N PHE A 169 -5.02 12.84 4.26
CA PHE A 169 -6.40 12.52 3.92
C PHE A 169 -7.15 12.09 5.18
N ALA A 170 -8.35 12.59 5.33
CA ALA A 170 -9.26 12.15 6.36
C ALA A 170 -10.28 11.17 5.76
N LYS A 171 -10.73 10.22 6.57
CA LYS A 171 -11.71 9.19 6.20
C LYS A 171 -12.97 9.76 5.51
N ASP A 172 -13.42 10.93 5.92
CA ASP A 172 -14.62 11.59 5.41
C ASP A 172 -14.33 12.69 4.38
N ASN A 173 -13.11 12.75 3.86
CA ASN A 173 -12.66 13.78 2.93
C ASN A 173 -11.58 13.25 1.96
N LEU A 174 -11.75 12.02 1.47
CA LEU A 174 -10.80 11.42 0.54
C LEU A 174 -10.88 12.10 -0.82
N MET A 175 -9.76 12.62 -1.30
CA MET A 175 -9.66 13.16 -2.65
C MET A 175 -9.93 12.08 -3.68
N MET A 176 -10.71 12.42 -4.73
CA MET A 176 -10.95 11.53 -5.85
C MET A 176 -10.73 12.28 -7.15
N THR A 177 -10.20 11.58 -8.15
CA THR A 177 -9.89 12.10 -9.49
C THR A 177 -10.29 11.10 -10.56
N ASN A 178 -10.33 11.52 -11.81
CA ASN A 178 -10.64 10.63 -12.91
C ASN A 178 -9.77 9.37 -12.88
N VAL A 179 -10.38 8.23 -13.11
CA VAL A 179 -9.69 6.95 -13.23
C VAL A 179 -9.20 6.75 -14.67
N PRO A 180 -7.95 6.33 -14.91
CA PRO A 180 -7.51 5.90 -16.21
C PRO A 180 -8.27 4.64 -16.66
N VAL A 181 -8.82 4.67 -17.87
CA VAL A 181 -9.62 3.59 -18.44
C VAL A 181 -9.11 3.18 -19.81
N VAL A 182 -9.29 1.90 -20.13
CA VAL A 182 -9.04 1.32 -21.45
C VAL A 182 -10.31 0.70 -22.01
N THR A 183 -10.40 0.54 -23.32
CA THR A 183 -11.60 -0.05 -23.96
C THR A 183 -11.61 -1.57 -23.96
N LYS A 184 -10.45 -2.20 -23.75
CA LYS A 184 -10.30 -3.65 -23.72
C LYS A 184 -9.65 -4.10 -22.42
N PRO A 185 -10.11 -5.20 -21.81
CA PRO A 185 -9.41 -5.78 -20.67
C PRO A 185 -8.14 -6.46 -21.15
N GLY A 186 -7.08 -6.25 -20.44
CA GLY A 186 -5.94 -7.17 -20.31
C GLY A 186 -4.82 -7.09 -21.28
N THR A 187 -4.93 -7.34 -22.49
CA THR A 187 -3.76 -7.82 -23.20
C THR A 187 -3.03 -6.82 -24.04
N ALA A 188 -3.51 -5.70 -24.31
CA ALA A 188 -2.84 -5.06 -25.40
C ALA A 188 -2.77 -3.57 -25.32
N ALA A 189 -3.38 -2.91 -24.55
CA ALA A 189 -3.35 -1.55 -25.02
C ALA A 189 -3.66 -0.53 -23.97
N PHE A 190 -2.66 -0.24 -23.17
CA PHE A 190 -2.55 1.10 -22.61
C PHE A 190 -2.44 2.17 -23.72
N ASP A 191 -2.27 1.78 -24.99
CA ASP A 191 -2.29 2.70 -26.15
C ASP A 191 -3.64 3.41 -26.31
N ASP A 192 -4.74 2.82 -25.84
CA ASP A 192 -6.07 3.43 -25.79
C ASP A 192 -6.47 3.93 -24.40
N ALA A 193 -5.55 3.92 -23.44
CA ALA A 193 -5.83 4.42 -22.11
C ALA A 193 -6.13 5.92 -22.13
N THR A 194 -7.23 6.31 -21.49
CA THR A 194 -7.66 7.70 -21.35
C THR A 194 -8.02 8.01 -19.91
N VAL A 195 -7.68 9.20 -19.47
CA VAL A 195 -8.03 9.75 -18.16
C VAL A 195 -9.21 10.70 -18.28
N LEU A 196 -9.19 11.55 -19.30
CA LEU A 196 -10.21 12.55 -19.51
C LEU A 196 -11.48 11.93 -20.12
N ALA A 197 -12.63 12.37 -19.67
CA ALA A 197 -13.89 12.04 -20.31
C ALA A 197 -14.12 12.96 -21.53
N ASP A 198 -14.31 12.38 -22.72
CA ASP A 198 -14.70 13.14 -23.91
C ASP A 198 -16.17 13.61 -23.73
N VAL A 199 -16.36 14.91 -23.66
CA VAL A 199 -17.65 15.56 -23.44
C VAL A 199 -18.07 16.43 -24.61
N THR A 200 -17.40 16.32 -25.75
CA THR A 200 -17.60 17.15 -26.93
C THR A 200 -19.07 17.22 -27.36
N THR A 201 -19.77 16.09 -27.32
CA THR A 201 -21.18 15.99 -27.74
C THR A 201 -22.17 16.18 -26.59
N SER A 202 -21.68 16.46 -25.37
CA SER A 202 -22.52 16.61 -24.16
C SER A 202 -22.67 18.06 -23.70
N ILE A 203 -22.35 19.03 -24.57
CA ILE A 203 -22.50 20.45 -24.32
C ILE A 203 -23.69 20.94 -25.13
N PHE A 204 -24.61 21.66 -24.47
CA PHE A 204 -25.88 22.10 -25.01
C PHE A 204 -26.06 23.62 -24.84
N LYS A 205 -26.84 24.25 -25.71
CA LYS A 205 -27.07 25.69 -25.71
C LYS A 205 -27.91 26.17 -24.52
N THR A 206 -28.69 25.29 -23.94
CA THR A 206 -29.56 25.60 -22.80
C THR A 206 -29.48 24.57 -21.69
N GLU A 207 -29.76 25.00 -20.46
CA GLU A 207 -29.84 24.10 -19.30
C GLU A 207 -30.92 23.01 -19.47
N ALA A 208 -32.06 23.38 -20.11
CA ALA A 208 -33.14 22.45 -20.37
C ALA A 208 -32.72 21.33 -21.32
N GLU A 209 -31.99 21.65 -22.39
CA GLU A 209 -31.41 20.64 -23.29
C GLU A 209 -30.42 19.75 -22.57
N ALA A 210 -29.54 20.32 -21.77
CA ALA A 210 -28.58 19.54 -21.00
C ALA A 210 -29.27 18.55 -20.04
N LYS A 211 -30.34 18.96 -19.39
CA LYS A 211 -31.17 18.10 -18.52
C LYS A 211 -31.91 17.00 -19.28
N ALA A 212 -32.35 17.28 -20.51
CA ALA A 212 -33.11 16.34 -21.33
C ALA A 212 -32.25 15.26 -21.98
N ASN A 213 -30.94 15.47 -22.08
CA ASN A 213 -29.99 14.56 -22.70
C ASN A 213 -29.22 13.77 -21.66
N PRO A 214 -28.66 12.58 -22.03
CA PRO A 214 -27.82 11.79 -21.14
C PRO A 214 -26.65 12.60 -20.61
N ALA A 215 -26.37 12.46 -19.31
CA ALA A 215 -25.21 13.07 -18.68
C ALA A 215 -23.93 12.42 -19.17
N ALA A 216 -22.85 13.21 -19.28
CA ALA A 216 -21.52 12.69 -19.56
C ALA A 216 -20.97 11.97 -18.32
N ASP A 217 -20.66 10.69 -18.47
CA ASP A 217 -20.15 9.87 -17.39
C ASP A 217 -18.66 10.15 -17.12
N VAL A 218 -18.37 10.54 -15.89
CA VAL A 218 -17.01 10.67 -15.36
C VAL A 218 -16.82 9.68 -14.22
N PHE A 219 -15.90 8.77 -14.39
CA PHE A 219 -15.53 7.79 -13.36
C PHE A 219 -14.36 8.30 -12.55
N VAL A 220 -14.49 8.30 -11.24
CA VAL A 220 -13.43 8.74 -10.33
C VAL A 220 -12.95 7.63 -9.42
N GLU A 221 -11.74 7.78 -8.92
CA GLU A 221 -11.13 6.90 -7.93
C GLU A 221 -10.48 7.72 -6.82
N ARG A 222 -10.39 7.14 -5.62
CA ARG A 222 -9.71 7.77 -4.49
C ARG A 222 -8.21 7.81 -4.75
N VAL A 223 -7.58 8.92 -4.46
CA VAL A 223 -6.11 9.08 -4.57
C VAL A 223 -5.37 8.30 -3.48
N ALA A 224 -6.06 7.97 -2.40
CA ALA A 224 -5.52 7.20 -1.28
C ALA A 224 -5.73 5.69 -1.46
N SER A 225 -4.87 4.92 -0.80
CA SER A 225 -5.04 3.51 -0.45
C SER A 225 -5.50 3.42 1.01
N LYS A 226 -6.24 2.37 1.34
CA LYS A 226 -6.69 2.05 2.70
C LYS A 226 -5.98 0.80 3.20
N VAL A 227 -5.53 0.82 4.45
CA VAL A 227 -4.93 -0.35 5.10
C VAL A 227 -5.61 -0.58 6.45
N THR A 228 -5.98 -1.83 6.71
CA THR A 228 -6.45 -2.31 8.02
C THR A 228 -5.61 -3.51 8.43
N LEU A 229 -5.46 -3.71 9.74
CA LEU A 229 -4.78 -4.88 10.26
C LEU A 229 -5.60 -5.51 11.38
N GLY A 230 -6.03 -6.75 11.12
CA GLY A 230 -6.73 -7.60 12.05
C GLY A 230 -5.85 -8.75 12.56
N MET A 231 -6.39 -9.52 13.49
CA MET A 231 -5.79 -10.75 14.00
C MET A 231 -6.89 -11.78 14.25
N THR A 232 -6.99 -12.78 13.36
CA THR A 232 -7.88 -13.94 13.53
C THR A 232 -7.15 -15.15 14.10
N GLY A 233 -5.83 -15.10 14.22
CA GLY A 233 -5.03 -16.11 14.90
C GLY A 233 -5.51 -16.34 16.34
N SER A 234 -5.32 -17.56 16.83
CA SER A 234 -5.79 -18.00 18.15
C SER A 234 -5.13 -17.26 19.33
N GLY A 235 -4.08 -16.47 19.07
CA GLY A 235 -3.22 -15.87 20.09
C GLY A 235 -2.25 -16.87 20.74
N THR A 236 -2.20 -18.09 20.20
CA THR A 236 -1.23 -19.12 20.59
C THR A 236 -0.57 -19.64 19.33
N SER A 237 0.76 -19.60 19.29
CA SER A 237 1.56 -20.08 18.16
C SER A 237 1.41 -21.59 18.00
N THR A 238 1.46 -22.05 16.73
CA THR A 238 1.63 -23.47 16.41
C THR A 238 3.08 -23.95 16.66
N GLU A 239 4.02 -23.01 16.74
CA GLU A 239 5.43 -23.26 17.01
C GLU A 239 5.77 -23.15 18.50
N THR A 240 6.97 -23.58 18.88
CA THR A 240 7.36 -23.69 20.28
C THR A 240 8.58 -22.85 20.62
N LEU A 241 8.65 -22.37 21.86
CA LEU A 241 9.84 -21.73 22.47
C LEU A 241 10.25 -22.50 23.71
N SER A 242 11.55 -22.70 23.89
CA SER A 242 12.15 -23.14 25.14
C SER A 242 12.50 -21.93 26.01
N ALA A 243 12.23 -21.99 27.30
CA ALA A 243 12.62 -20.99 28.27
C ALA A 243 13.62 -21.57 29.26
N ASP A 244 14.79 -20.92 29.41
CA ASP A 244 15.85 -21.31 30.37
C ASP A 244 16.27 -22.80 30.29
N GLY A 245 16.18 -23.40 29.10
CA GLY A 245 16.53 -24.81 28.88
C GLY A 245 15.43 -25.80 29.29
N THR A 246 14.23 -25.33 29.58
CA THR A 246 13.06 -26.20 29.79
C THR A 246 12.56 -26.78 28.45
N ALA A 247 11.70 -27.80 28.51
CA ALA A 247 11.08 -28.33 27.31
C ALA A 247 10.33 -27.23 26.53
N ALA A 248 10.51 -27.21 25.21
CA ALA A 248 9.88 -26.24 24.35
C ALA A 248 8.33 -26.43 24.37
N LYS A 249 7.62 -25.32 24.44
CA LYS A 249 6.14 -25.28 24.47
C LYS A 249 5.62 -24.17 23.55
N ASN A 250 4.38 -24.30 23.12
CA ASN A 250 3.71 -23.24 22.37
C ASN A 250 3.73 -21.93 23.18
N PHE A 251 3.87 -20.82 22.52
CA PHE A 251 3.89 -19.51 23.16
C PHE A 251 2.66 -18.70 22.78
N LYS A 252 2.28 -17.77 23.64
CA LYS A 252 1.18 -16.84 23.37
C LYS A 252 1.71 -15.57 22.71
N TYR A 253 0.84 -14.94 21.89
CA TYR A 253 1.13 -13.66 21.28
C TYR A 253 -0.11 -12.77 21.29
N THR A 254 0.09 -11.45 21.44
CA THR A 254 -0.97 -10.43 21.35
C THR A 254 -0.47 -9.26 20.50
N LEU A 255 -1.38 -8.69 19.70
CA LEU A 255 -1.11 -7.48 18.94
C LEU A 255 -1.17 -6.28 19.88
N GLU A 256 -0.08 -5.53 19.97
CA GLU A 256 0.03 -4.34 20.82
C GLU A 256 -0.09 -3.04 20.02
N GLY A 257 0.39 -3.04 18.79
CA GLY A 257 0.29 -1.87 17.92
C GLY A 257 0.92 -2.11 16.56
N TRP A 258 0.60 -1.22 15.63
CA TRP A 258 1.18 -1.24 14.29
C TRP A 258 1.17 0.14 13.65
N ASN A 259 1.91 0.30 12.58
CA ASN A 259 1.83 1.45 11.67
C ASN A 259 2.46 1.08 10.32
N LEU A 260 2.27 1.95 9.31
CA LEU A 260 2.91 1.80 8.01
C LEU A 260 4.29 2.44 7.98
N ALA A 261 5.20 1.81 7.27
CA ALA A 261 6.51 2.35 6.89
C ALA A 261 6.66 2.35 5.36
N ASN A 262 7.63 3.08 4.85
CA ASN A 262 7.89 3.25 3.41
C ASN A 262 6.64 3.74 2.67
N VAL A 263 6.03 4.83 3.16
CA VAL A 263 4.86 5.47 2.57
C VAL A 263 5.26 6.77 1.86
N ASN A 264 4.59 7.09 0.75
CA ASN A 264 4.81 8.34 0.04
C ASN A 264 4.18 9.53 0.75
N LYS A 265 4.84 10.69 0.72
CA LYS A 265 4.29 11.97 1.24
C LYS A 265 3.34 12.63 0.27
N SER A 266 3.50 12.37 -1.00
CA SER A 266 2.71 12.96 -2.07
C SER A 266 2.35 11.94 -3.14
N SER A 267 1.41 12.29 -3.99
CA SER A 267 1.01 11.48 -5.13
C SER A 267 0.73 12.38 -6.31
N TYR A 268 0.73 11.82 -7.53
CA TYR A 268 0.20 12.53 -8.68
C TYR A 268 -1.32 12.74 -8.53
N LEU A 269 -1.82 13.91 -8.96
CA LEU A 269 -3.27 14.15 -9.07
C LEU A 269 -3.92 13.11 -9.97
N VAL A 270 -3.29 12.87 -11.11
CA VAL A 270 -3.71 11.91 -12.12
C VAL A 270 -2.85 10.66 -11.98
N ARG A 271 -3.46 9.48 -11.89
CA ARG A 271 -2.69 8.24 -11.87
C ARG A 271 -1.91 8.10 -13.17
N GLN A 272 -0.60 7.92 -13.03
CA GLN A 272 0.29 7.69 -14.17
C GLN A 272 0.27 6.20 -14.54
N TYR A 273 0.46 5.92 -15.81
CA TYR A 273 0.62 4.56 -16.35
C TYR A 273 1.73 4.55 -17.41
N ASP A 274 2.18 3.37 -17.78
CA ASP A 274 3.24 3.19 -18.76
C ASP A 274 2.75 2.33 -19.94
N ASN A 275 2.85 2.88 -21.14
CA ASN A 275 2.47 2.18 -22.35
C ASN A 275 3.35 0.94 -22.62
N THR A 276 4.57 0.91 -22.07
CA THR A 276 5.47 -0.25 -22.21
C THR A 276 5.00 -1.49 -21.47
N TRP A 277 4.03 -1.38 -20.56
CA TRP A 277 3.45 -2.55 -19.89
C TRP A 277 2.71 -3.50 -20.82
N ASN A 278 2.38 -3.06 -22.03
CA ASN A 278 1.86 -3.95 -23.09
C ASN A 278 2.85 -5.08 -23.41
N ASN A 279 4.14 -4.79 -23.37
CA ASN A 279 5.20 -5.72 -23.69
C ASN A 279 5.47 -6.73 -22.57
N LEU A 280 5.03 -6.46 -21.35
CA LEU A 280 5.16 -7.38 -20.22
C LEU A 280 4.32 -8.66 -20.38
N THR A 281 3.37 -8.67 -21.32
CA THR A 281 2.51 -9.81 -21.60
C THR A 281 2.91 -10.58 -22.86
N SER A 282 3.73 -10.01 -23.74
CA SER A 282 4.03 -10.59 -25.07
C SER A 282 5.45 -11.06 -25.26
N ASP A 283 6.44 -10.48 -24.61
CA ASP A 283 7.84 -10.74 -24.95
C ASP A 283 8.66 -11.31 -23.79
N GLY A 284 9.10 -12.56 -23.98
CA GLY A 284 10.20 -13.15 -23.22
C GLY A 284 9.86 -13.62 -21.82
N HIS A 285 8.62 -13.56 -21.41
CA HIS A 285 8.19 -14.06 -20.10
C HIS A 285 7.68 -15.49 -20.22
N ASP A 286 8.47 -16.32 -20.88
CA ASP A 286 8.16 -17.72 -21.21
C ASP A 286 8.37 -18.71 -20.04
N PHE A 287 8.40 -18.22 -18.79
CA PHE A 287 8.42 -19.13 -17.66
C PHE A 287 7.06 -19.80 -17.42
N LEU A 288 5.96 -19.27 -17.98
CA LEU A 288 4.70 -19.97 -18.06
C LEU A 288 4.68 -20.87 -19.29
N THR A 289 4.68 -22.17 -19.11
CA THR A 289 4.60 -23.14 -20.19
C THR A 289 3.20 -23.75 -20.31
N GLY A 290 2.72 -23.98 -21.52
CA GLY A 290 1.51 -24.76 -21.79
C GLY A 290 0.21 -24.16 -21.26
N ALA A 291 -0.50 -24.87 -20.40
CA ALA A 291 -1.81 -24.50 -19.87
C ALA A 291 -1.77 -23.22 -19.02
N ASP A 292 -0.68 -23.00 -18.30
CA ASP A 292 -0.53 -21.83 -17.42
C ASP A 292 -0.39 -20.55 -18.24
N LYS A 293 0.34 -20.58 -19.37
CA LYS A 293 0.42 -19.46 -20.31
C LYS A 293 -0.95 -19.12 -20.90
N SER A 294 -1.72 -20.14 -21.24
CA SER A 294 -3.08 -19.97 -21.79
C SER A 294 -4.04 -19.42 -20.75
N ALA A 295 -3.97 -19.89 -19.50
CA ALA A 295 -4.79 -19.41 -18.41
C ALA A 295 -4.45 -17.95 -18.04
N PHE A 296 -3.16 -17.59 -18.04
CA PHE A 296 -2.72 -16.21 -17.81
C PHE A 296 -3.13 -15.28 -18.96
N ALA A 297 -2.99 -15.72 -20.22
CA ALA A 297 -3.45 -14.97 -21.40
C ALA A 297 -4.97 -14.81 -21.43
N ALA A 298 -5.72 -15.77 -20.85
CA ALA A 298 -7.16 -15.69 -20.70
C ALA A 298 -7.61 -14.75 -19.55
N ASN A 299 -6.71 -14.45 -18.60
CA ASN A 299 -6.95 -13.60 -17.43
C ASN A 299 -5.93 -12.45 -17.30
N PRO A 300 -5.87 -11.53 -18.23
CA PRO A 300 -4.84 -10.49 -18.28
C PRO A 300 -5.15 -9.29 -17.36
N TYR A 301 -5.83 -9.51 -16.25
CA TYR A 301 -6.39 -8.46 -15.36
C TYR A 301 -5.36 -7.74 -14.48
N ARG A 302 -4.07 -8.06 -14.62
CA ARG A 302 -3.01 -7.43 -13.82
C ARG A 302 -2.92 -5.93 -14.03
N PHE A 303 -3.14 -5.46 -15.25
CA PHE A 303 -3.02 -4.05 -15.60
C PHE A 303 -4.35 -3.38 -15.92
N ALA A 304 -5.33 -4.12 -16.43
CA ALA A 304 -6.67 -3.59 -16.68
C ALA A 304 -7.73 -4.66 -16.42
N GLY A 305 -8.82 -4.29 -15.84
CA GLY A 305 -9.87 -5.25 -15.46
C GLY A 305 -11.23 -4.61 -15.34
N ILE A 306 -11.92 -4.68 -14.29
CA ILE A 306 -13.31 -4.28 -14.01
C ILE A 306 -13.91 -3.29 -14.99
N ASN A 307 -14.96 -3.70 -15.73
CA ASN A 307 -15.75 -2.80 -16.54
C ASN A 307 -16.57 -1.87 -15.62
N LEU A 308 -16.32 -0.57 -15.73
CA LEU A 308 -16.99 0.46 -14.94
C LEU A 308 -18.42 0.74 -15.43
N ILE A 309 -18.74 0.34 -16.65
CA ILE A 309 -20.09 0.48 -17.21
C ILE A 309 -20.98 -0.65 -16.68
N LYS A 310 -22.03 -0.26 -15.96
CA LYS A 310 -22.94 -1.21 -15.27
C LYS A 310 -23.92 -1.94 -16.19
N THR A 311 -24.15 -1.44 -17.38
CA THR A 311 -24.98 -2.06 -18.40
C THR A 311 -24.17 -3.08 -19.17
N ASN A 312 -24.82 -4.14 -19.65
CA ASN A 312 -24.21 -5.26 -20.38
C ASN A 312 -23.02 -4.83 -21.22
N VAL A 313 -21.95 -5.65 -21.20
CA VAL A 313 -20.80 -5.46 -22.07
C VAL A 313 -21.32 -5.13 -23.46
N SER A 314 -21.13 -3.87 -23.87
CA SER A 314 -21.61 -3.42 -25.16
C SER A 314 -20.97 -4.27 -26.25
N SER A 315 -21.77 -4.69 -27.24
CA SER A 315 -21.23 -5.30 -28.45
C SER A 315 -20.31 -4.35 -29.22
N ASN A 316 -20.36 -3.03 -28.90
CA ASN A 316 -19.37 -2.06 -29.36
C ASN A 316 -18.22 -1.95 -28.33
N PRO A 317 -17.02 -2.51 -28.60
CA PRO A 317 -15.89 -2.48 -27.68
C PRO A 317 -15.48 -1.06 -27.26
N ALA A 318 -15.65 -0.06 -28.12
CA ALA A 318 -15.32 1.33 -27.84
C ALA A 318 -16.18 1.96 -26.73
N ALA A 319 -17.33 1.40 -26.42
CA ALA A 319 -18.20 1.86 -25.35
C ALA A 319 -17.82 1.31 -23.96
N ASN A 320 -16.94 0.30 -23.90
CA ASN A 320 -16.51 -0.27 -22.64
C ASN A 320 -15.45 0.62 -21.97
N LYS A 321 -15.45 0.64 -20.64
CA LYS A 321 -14.51 1.38 -19.79
C LYS A 321 -13.97 0.44 -18.73
N TYR A 322 -12.78 -0.11 -18.98
CA TYR A 322 -12.10 -0.98 -18.04
C TYR A 322 -11.08 -0.18 -17.24
N ARG A 323 -11.14 -0.27 -15.92
CA ARG A 323 -10.20 0.40 -15.02
C ARG A 323 -8.81 -0.19 -15.19
N THR A 324 -7.80 0.68 -15.27
CA THR A 324 -6.39 0.27 -15.14
C THR A 324 -6.05 0.00 -13.67
N TYR A 325 -5.10 -0.87 -13.39
CA TYR A 325 -4.73 -1.24 -12.02
C TYR A 325 -3.35 -0.78 -11.60
N TRP A 326 -2.29 -1.23 -12.29
CA TRP A 326 -0.95 -0.81 -11.94
C TRP A 326 -0.75 0.65 -12.37
N GLY A 327 -0.05 1.43 -11.54
CA GLY A 327 0.23 2.83 -11.79
C GLY A 327 1.69 3.13 -11.46
N LYS A 328 2.18 4.29 -11.92
CA LYS A 328 3.48 4.84 -11.52
C LYS A 328 3.26 5.85 -10.40
N ASP A 329 3.98 5.71 -9.32
CA ASP A 329 4.05 6.72 -8.29
C ASP A 329 5.17 7.74 -8.57
N ILE A 330 5.39 8.66 -7.65
CA ILE A 330 6.39 9.72 -7.78
C ILE A 330 7.83 9.25 -7.64
N ASN A 331 8.05 8.06 -7.11
CA ASN A 331 9.36 7.45 -6.85
C ASN A 331 9.60 6.18 -7.67
N TYR A 332 8.77 5.92 -8.66
CA TYR A 332 8.67 4.66 -9.39
C TYR A 332 10.01 4.08 -9.89
N THR A 333 10.92 4.95 -10.33
CA THR A 333 12.24 4.57 -10.86
C THR A 333 13.38 4.95 -9.90
N ASN A 334 13.09 5.16 -8.63
CA ASN A 334 14.06 5.72 -7.70
C ASN A 334 14.73 4.63 -6.85
N ASP A 335 16.06 4.56 -6.88
CA ASP A 335 16.86 3.68 -6.02
C ASP A 335 16.96 4.17 -4.57
N ALA A 336 16.61 5.41 -4.30
CA ALA A 336 16.66 5.94 -2.95
C ALA A 336 15.40 5.52 -2.19
N PRO A 337 15.51 5.01 -0.96
CA PRO A 337 14.37 4.87 -0.08
C PRO A 337 13.67 6.22 0.02
N PHE A 338 12.35 6.21 0.15
CA PHE A 338 11.53 7.42 0.20
C PHE A 338 12.19 8.48 1.10
N ALA A 339 12.50 9.64 0.53
CA ALA A 339 13.08 10.76 1.29
C ALA A 339 12.13 11.29 2.38
N SER A 340 11.00 10.61 2.54
CA SER A 340 9.85 11.14 3.23
C SER A 340 9.71 10.70 4.66
N ASP A 341 10.22 9.55 5.07
CA ASP A 341 9.79 9.05 6.36
C ASP A 341 10.90 8.96 7.37
N ALA A 342 10.58 9.44 8.56
CA ALA A 342 11.26 9.03 9.75
C ALA A 342 11.22 7.50 9.86
N THR A 343 12.27 6.90 10.38
CA THR A 343 12.24 5.50 10.79
C THR A 343 11.05 5.32 11.74
N VAL A 344 10.19 4.35 11.48
CA VAL A 344 9.08 4.03 12.36
C VAL A 344 9.65 3.41 13.63
N GLY A 345 9.59 4.17 14.72
CA GLY A 345 10.01 3.74 16.05
C GLY A 345 8.87 3.13 16.86
N ASP A 346 9.18 2.61 18.03
CA ASP A 346 8.17 1.99 18.92
C ASP A 346 7.02 2.94 19.27
N ALA A 347 7.31 4.23 19.45
CA ALA A 347 6.31 5.27 19.78
C ALA A 347 5.31 5.53 18.64
N ASP A 348 5.65 5.17 17.40
CA ASP A 348 4.81 5.38 16.23
C ASP A 348 3.79 4.24 16.02
N LEU A 349 3.98 3.10 16.68
CA LEU A 349 3.14 1.91 16.55
C LEU A 349 1.88 2.03 17.41
N THR A 350 1.04 3.00 17.07
CA THR A 350 -0.13 3.40 17.87
C THR A 350 -1.46 2.86 17.36
N LEU A 351 -1.50 2.30 16.16
CA LEU A 351 -2.72 1.73 15.60
C LEU A 351 -3.02 0.38 16.27
N GLY A 352 -4.21 0.23 16.80
CA GLY A 352 -4.67 -1.02 17.39
C GLY A 352 -5.24 -2.00 16.37
N LYS A 353 -5.69 -3.15 16.84
CA LYS A 353 -6.42 -4.14 16.05
C LYS A 353 -7.62 -3.49 15.34
N ASP A 354 -7.81 -3.84 14.08
CA ASP A 354 -8.90 -3.39 13.21
C ASP A 354 -8.91 -1.85 12.97
N ALA A 355 -7.88 -1.13 13.41
CA ALA A 355 -7.71 0.28 13.07
C ALA A 355 -7.49 0.46 11.57
N THR A 356 -7.95 1.60 11.06
CA THR A 356 -7.81 1.99 9.65
C THR A 356 -6.79 3.09 9.51
N THR A 357 -5.89 2.97 8.54
CA THR A 357 -5.03 4.06 8.09
C THR A 357 -5.08 4.20 6.57
N TYR A 358 -4.57 5.32 6.07
CA TYR A 358 -4.52 5.62 4.64
C TYR A 358 -3.10 6.02 4.26
N CYS A 359 -2.71 5.68 3.03
CA CYS A 359 -1.45 6.11 2.44
C CYS A 359 -1.64 6.43 0.96
N TYR A 360 -0.69 7.12 0.36
CA TYR A 360 -0.61 7.27 -1.09
C TYR A 360 -0.18 5.97 -1.74
N GLU A 361 -0.42 5.85 -3.04
CA GLU A 361 0.11 4.74 -3.82
C GLU A 361 1.63 4.73 -3.77
N ASN A 362 2.16 3.52 -3.70
CA ASN A 362 3.58 3.23 -3.73
C ASN A 362 3.82 2.03 -4.64
N THR A 363 4.44 2.30 -5.76
CA THR A 363 4.76 1.32 -6.80
C THR A 363 6.20 1.50 -7.25
N PHE A 364 6.73 0.56 -8.00
CA PHE A 364 8.11 0.60 -8.46
C PHE A 364 8.23 -0.18 -9.78
N ASP A 365 9.29 0.07 -10.52
CA ASP A 365 9.61 -0.68 -11.73
C ASP A 365 10.27 -2.03 -11.43
N VAL A 366 10.60 -2.75 -12.48
CA VAL A 366 11.21 -4.09 -12.39
C VAL A 366 12.53 -4.10 -11.64
N ALA A 367 13.35 -3.06 -11.79
CA ALA A 367 14.67 -2.97 -11.15
C ALA A 367 14.58 -2.66 -9.64
N HIS A 368 13.48 -2.07 -9.22
CA HIS A 368 13.30 -1.53 -7.87
C HIS A 368 12.37 -2.38 -6.99
N GLN A 369 12.17 -3.65 -7.33
CA GLN A 369 11.40 -4.63 -6.52
C GLN A 369 12.21 -5.03 -5.27
N LYS A 370 12.30 -4.13 -4.30
CA LYS A 370 13.11 -4.27 -3.08
C LYS A 370 12.32 -3.87 -1.84
N VAL A 371 12.72 -4.39 -0.68
CA VAL A 371 12.06 -4.12 0.60
C VAL A 371 11.96 -2.63 0.88
N TYR A 372 13.03 -1.87 0.68
CA TYR A 372 13.05 -0.44 0.95
C TYR A 372 12.11 0.39 0.04
N ASN A 373 11.70 -0.14 -1.12
CA ASN A 373 10.73 0.50 -2.01
C ASN A 373 9.28 0.06 -1.75
N THR A 374 9.07 -0.94 -0.89
CA THR A 374 7.76 -1.54 -0.68
C THR A 374 7.12 -0.99 0.58
N THR A 375 5.89 -0.48 0.47
CA THR A 375 5.10 -0.13 1.66
C THR A 375 4.86 -1.36 2.51
N THR A 376 5.11 -1.22 3.80
CA THR A 376 5.08 -2.32 4.76
C THR A 376 4.35 -1.91 6.03
N ALA A 377 3.78 -2.88 6.73
CA ALA A 377 3.26 -2.69 8.07
C ALA A 377 4.30 -3.20 9.09
N ILE A 378 4.73 -2.32 9.98
CA ILE A 378 5.51 -2.68 11.16
C ILE A 378 4.55 -3.02 12.28
N VAL A 379 4.71 -4.20 12.85
CA VAL A 379 3.79 -4.74 13.85
C VAL A 379 4.55 -5.05 15.14
N LYS A 380 4.03 -4.56 16.26
CA LYS A 380 4.48 -4.85 17.61
C LYS A 380 3.62 -5.94 18.23
N MET A 381 4.23 -7.06 18.54
CA MET A 381 3.58 -8.19 19.21
C MET A 381 4.19 -8.38 20.59
N LYS A 382 3.36 -8.66 21.59
CA LYS A 382 3.83 -9.15 22.87
C LYS A 382 3.87 -10.68 22.83
N ILE A 383 5.06 -11.22 23.07
CA ILE A 383 5.30 -12.67 23.12
C ILE A 383 5.36 -13.11 24.59
N THR A 384 4.64 -14.17 24.91
CA THR A 384 4.62 -14.73 26.26
C THR A 384 4.90 -16.23 26.16
N PRO A 385 6.15 -16.65 26.39
CA PRO A 385 6.49 -18.07 26.46
C PRO A 385 5.78 -18.75 27.63
N GLU A 386 5.20 -19.94 27.44
CA GLU A 386 4.37 -20.59 28.46
C GLU A 386 5.13 -20.90 29.76
N SER A 387 6.41 -21.25 29.64
CA SER A 387 7.25 -21.61 30.78
C SER A 387 8.01 -20.41 31.38
N TYR A 388 7.65 -19.16 31.00
CA TYR A 388 8.36 -17.97 31.45
C TYR A 388 7.40 -16.93 32.04
N THR A 389 7.63 -16.55 33.29
CA THR A 389 6.79 -15.59 34.03
C THR A 389 7.34 -14.15 34.01
N GLY A 390 8.58 -13.93 33.52
CA GLY A 390 9.16 -12.61 33.35
C GLY A 390 8.60 -11.87 32.14
N GLY A 391 8.48 -10.55 32.23
CA GLY A 391 8.06 -9.73 31.08
C GLY A 391 9.16 -9.55 30.04
N THR A 392 10.40 -9.35 30.46
CA THR A 392 11.57 -9.19 29.61
C THR A 392 12.36 -10.50 29.54
N PHE A 393 12.76 -10.90 28.35
CA PHE A 393 13.60 -12.08 28.14
C PHE A 393 14.74 -11.78 27.15
N TYR A 394 15.69 -12.67 27.09
CA TYR A 394 16.91 -12.52 26.31
C TYR A 394 17.08 -13.67 25.34
N THR A 395 17.71 -13.40 24.20
CA THR A 395 18.17 -14.44 23.26
C THR A 395 19.69 -14.33 23.10
N ILE A 396 20.32 -15.43 22.66
CA ILE A 396 21.76 -15.52 22.53
C ILE A 396 22.11 -15.97 21.12
N ASN A 397 23.10 -15.29 20.52
CA ASN A 397 23.66 -15.60 19.21
C ASN A 397 22.61 -15.74 18.09
N GLY A 398 21.58 -14.90 18.13
CA GLY A 398 20.52 -14.89 17.11
C GLY A 398 19.53 -16.05 17.19
N GLY A 399 19.59 -16.86 18.27
CA GLY A 399 18.62 -17.93 18.51
C GLY A 399 17.19 -17.36 18.62
N LYS A 400 16.25 -17.96 17.90
CA LYS A 400 14.84 -17.52 17.90
C LYS A 400 13.91 -18.55 18.55
N ASP A 401 14.46 -19.68 19.01
CA ASP A 401 13.72 -20.82 19.55
C ASP A 401 13.96 -21.01 21.05
N VAL A 402 14.89 -20.26 21.63
CA VAL A 402 15.25 -20.33 23.06
C VAL A 402 15.32 -18.93 23.63
N VAL A 403 14.62 -18.72 24.73
CA VAL A 403 14.66 -17.49 25.52
C VAL A 403 15.27 -17.73 26.89
N TYR A 404 15.87 -16.71 27.46
CA TYR A 404 16.55 -16.77 28.76
C TYR A 404 16.05 -15.66 29.67
N SER A 405 15.94 -15.99 30.97
CA SER A 405 15.85 -14.98 32.02
C SER A 405 17.16 -14.17 32.09
N LEU A 406 17.11 -13.00 32.71
CA LEU A 406 18.32 -12.20 32.95
C LEU A 406 19.41 -13.02 33.65
N ALA A 407 19.01 -13.78 34.68
CA ALA A 407 19.94 -14.60 35.43
C ALA A 407 20.64 -15.65 34.53
N ASN A 408 19.87 -16.36 33.71
CA ASN A 408 20.42 -17.40 32.83
C ASN A 408 21.19 -16.80 31.66
N ALA A 409 20.82 -15.64 31.14
CA ALA A 409 21.60 -14.91 30.12
C ALA A 409 22.97 -14.52 30.68
N LYS A 410 23.02 -13.98 31.90
CA LYS A 410 24.29 -13.66 32.60
C LYS A 410 25.17 -14.91 32.81
N ILE A 411 24.58 -16.03 33.21
CA ILE A 411 25.29 -17.32 33.35
C ILE A 411 25.88 -17.75 32.00
N LYS A 412 25.14 -17.62 30.89
CA LYS A 412 25.66 -17.96 29.56
C LYS A 412 26.85 -17.10 29.16
N VAL A 413 26.77 -15.79 29.40
CA VAL A 413 27.88 -14.85 29.13
C VAL A 413 29.09 -15.19 30.02
N GLY A 414 28.87 -15.43 31.29
CA GLY A 414 29.94 -15.84 32.22
C GLY A 414 30.63 -17.14 31.80
N ASN A 415 29.86 -18.14 31.39
CA ASN A 415 30.43 -19.41 30.88
C ASN A 415 31.23 -19.21 29.59
N GLN A 416 30.78 -18.33 28.68
CA GLN A 416 31.52 -18.00 27.48
C GLN A 416 32.86 -17.33 27.82
N PHE A 417 32.86 -16.38 28.74
CA PHE A 417 34.09 -15.73 29.20
C PHE A 417 35.07 -16.73 29.79
N LEU A 418 34.61 -17.66 30.66
CA LEU A 418 35.47 -18.70 31.23
C LEU A 418 35.98 -19.69 30.18
N ALA A 419 35.22 -19.97 29.15
CA ALA A 419 35.66 -20.85 28.05
C ALA A 419 36.77 -20.21 27.19
N GLU A 420 36.77 -18.90 27.07
CA GLU A 420 37.77 -18.14 26.29
C GLU A 420 39.04 -17.84 27.06
N ASN A 421 39.04 -17.94 28.39
CA ASN A 421 40.15 -17.56 29.25
C ASN A 421 40.56 -18.71 30.15
N THR A 422 41.81 -19.11 30.08
CA THR A 422 42.34 -20.17 30.96
C THR A 422 42.34 -19.74 32.42
N GLU A 423 42.11 -20.67 33.33
CA GLU A 423 42.12 -20.41 34.77
C GLU A 423 43.44 -19.80 35.21
N SER A 424 44.56 -20.26 34.66
CA SER A 424 45.91 -19.73 34.94
C SER A 424 46.01 -18.24 34.54
N PHE A 425 45.47 -17.87 33.36
CA PHE A 425 45.44 -16.49 32.91
C PHE A 425 44.59 -15.63 33.84
N LEU A 426 43.40 -16.07 34.15
CA LEU A 426 42.47 -15.35 35.04
C LEU A 426 43.06 -15.17 36.42
N LYS A 427 43.69 -16.18 36.96
CA LYS A 427 44.36 -16.14 38.26
C LYS A 427 45.48 -15.13 38.26
N THR A 428 46.36 -15.17 37.26
CA THR A 428 47.51 -14.25 37.15
C THR A 428 47.07 -12.80 36.94
N THR A 429 46.01 -12.58 36.19
CA THR A 429 45.56 -11.23 35.82
C THR A 429 44.73 -10.57 36.92
N TYR A 430 43.78 -11.30 37.50
CA TYR A 430 42.75 -10.72 38.38
C TYR A 430 42.94 -11.12 39.86
N PHE A 431 43.66 -12.22 40.14
CA PHE A 431 43.84 -12.75 41.49
C PHE A 431 45.34 -12.99 41.79
N HIS A 432 46.21 -12.11 41.31
CA HIS A 432 47.65 -12.27 41.40
C HIS A 432 48.20 -12.34 42.84
N THR A 433 47.44 -11.86 43.83
CA THR A 433 47.79 -11.97 45.25
C THR A 433 47.33 -13.29 45.89
N VAL A 434 46.56 -14.10 45.18
CA VAL A 434 46.01 -15.37 45.68
C VAL A 434 46.97 -16.52 45.30
N THR A 435 47.53 -17.17 46.29
CA THR A 435 48.49 -18.28 46.09
C THR A 435 47.88 -19.66 46.20
N GLU A 436 46.70 -19.77 46.84
CA GLU A 436 46.01 -21.04 47.09
C GLU A 436 45.43 -21.64 45.81
N ALA A 437 45.21 -22.96 45.83
CA ALA A 437 44.42 -23.63 44.81
C ALA A 437 42.92 -23.29 45.02
N GLY A 438 42.23 -23.02 43.93
CA GLY A 438 40.81 -22.67 44.00
C GLY A 438 40.14 -22.69 42.62
N LYS A 439 38.89 -22.38 42.56
CA LYS A 439 38.08 -22.31 41.33
C LYS A 439 37.64 -20.87 41.07
N ILE A 440 37.78 -20.42 39.83
CA ILE A 440 37.26 -19.12 39.37
C ILE A 440 35.88 -19.35 38.71
N THR A 441 34.93 -18.52 39.09
CA THR A 441 33.62 -18.46 38.49
C THR A 441 33.28 -17.00 38.15
N VAL A 442 32.33 -16.77 37.25
CA VAL A 442 31.72 -15.47 37.05
C VAL A 442 30.46 -15.42 37.93
N SER A 443 30.46 -14.52 38.90
CA SER A 443 29.35 -14.37 39.83
C SER A 443 28.29 -13.35 39.39
N ASP A 444 28.68 -12.39 38.57
CA ASP A 444 27.72 -11.43 37.95
C ASP A 444 28.27 -10.87 36.63
N VAL A 445 27.37 -10.42 35.78
CA VAL A 445 27.63 -9.65 34.56
C VAL A 445 26.70 -8.47 34.54
N ASP A 446 27.25 -7.26 34.41
CA ASP A 446 26.46 -6.05 34.29
C ASP A 446 26.13 -5.77 32.82
N PHE A 447 24.84 -5.71 32.51
CA PHE A 447 24.30 -5.48 31.17
C PHE A 447 23.85 -4.02 31.00
N SER A 448 24.18 -3.43 29.85
CA SER A 448 23.53 -2.21 29.33
C SER A 448 22.76 -2.58 28.08
N ASP A 449 21.51 -2.18 28.02
CA ASP A 449 20.68 -2.24 26.81
C ASP A 449 20.96 -1.01 25.92
N ASN A 450 21.22 -1.27 24.66
CA ASN A 450 21.32 -0.26 23.62
C ASN A 450 20.49 -0.69 22.41
N ALA A 451 19.23 -0.24 22.36
CA ALA A 451 18.28 -0.55 21.30
C ALA A 451 18.18 -2.07 21.03
N GLY A 452 17.90 -2.84 22.06
CA GLY A 452 17.77 -4.31 21.99
C GLY A 452 19.12 -5.07 22.03
N LYS A 453 20.23 -4.44 21.70
CA LYS A 453 21.57 -5.03 21.80
C LYS A 453 22.13 -4.83 23.20
N VAL A 454 22.49 -5.91 23.85
CA VAL A 454 23.12 -5.87 25.17
C VAL A 454 24.62 -5.69 25.02
N THR A 455 25.18 -4.72 25.75
CA THR A 455 26.62 -4.57 25.95
C THR A 455 26.98 -4.89 27.40
N PHE A 456 28.23 -5.25 27.63
CA PHE A 456 28.72 -5.61 28.95
C PHE A 456 29.54 -4.46 29.53
N ASN A 457 29.13 -4.01 30.72
CA ASN A 457 29.88 -2.94 31.43
C ASN A 457 30.94 -3.51 32.36
N LYS A 458 30.63 -4.67 32.94
CA LYS A 458 31.48 -5.30 33.95
C LYS A 458 31.16 -6.78 34.10
N LEU A 459 32.17 -7.62 34.35
CA LEU A 459 31.97 -8.96 34.93
C LEU A 459 32.57 -8.97 36.32
N VAL A 460 31.96 -9.72 37.23
CA VAL A 460 32.48 -9.98 38.57
C VAL A 460 32.98 -11.42 38.63
N LEU A 461 34.27 -11.59 38.77
CA LEU A 461 34.90 -12.90 39.01
C LEU A 461 34.91 -13.20 40.49
N THR A 462 34.70 -14.48 40.84
CA THR A 462 34.82 -14.96 42.22
C THR A 462 35.80 -16.14 42.25
N PHE A 463 36.87 -15.98 43.01
CA PHE A 463 37.76 -17.06 43.32
C PHE A 463 37.35 -17.71 44.65
N THR A 464 37.18 -19.03 44.63
CA THR A 464 36.81 -19.82 45.83
C THR A 464 37.93 -20.81 46.13
N PRO A 465 38.62 -20.70 47.30
CA PRO A 465 39.69 -21.63 47.67
C PRO A 465 39.18 -23.06 47.84
N THR A 466 39.94 -24.05 47.33
CA THR A 466 39.56 -25.48 47.46
C THR A 466 39.67 -26.00 48.89
N ALA A 467 40.61 -25.48 49.67
CA ALA A 467 40.84 -25.90 51.06
C ALA A 467 39.87 -25.32 52.10
N GLY A 468 38.87 -24.54 51.61
CA GLY A 468 38.01 -23.74 52.49
C GLY A 468 38.65 -22.40 52.82
N GLY A 469 37.88 -21.38 52.89
CA GLY A 469 38.36 -20.01 53.11
C GLY A 469 37.34 -18.98 52.54
N THR A 470 37.66 -17.69 52.70
CA THR A 470 36.79 -16.62 52.20
C THR A 470 36.98 -16.46 50.69
N ALA A 471 35.91 -16.47 49.97
CA ALA A 471 35.93 -16.18 48.55
C ALA A 471 36.37 -14.72 48.31
N THR A 472 37.15 -14.51 47.24
CA THR A 472 37.65 -13.17 46.84
C THR A 472 37.03 -12.82 45.49
N THR A 473 36.67 -11.55 45.32
CA THR A 473 36.10 -11.03 44.06
C THR A 473 37.06 -10.10 43.33
N ALA A 474 36.98 -10.09 42.01
CA ALA A 474 37.67 -9.15 41.16
C ALA A 474 36.79 -8.71 40.00
N ASP A 475 36.87 -7.45 39.63
CA ASP A 475 36.09 -6.86 38.54
C ASP A 475 36.88 -6.89 37.23
N VAL A 476 36.23 -7.34 36.15
CA VAL A 476 36.72 -7.20 34.77
C VAL A 476 36.01 -5.99 34.17
N THR A 477 36.76 -4.90 34.00
CA THR A 477 36.26 -3.61 33.49
C THR A 477 37.00 -3.14 32.24
N ASP A 478 37.97 -3.90 31.77
CA ASP A 478 38.71 -3.57 30.55
C ASP A 478 37.78 -3.60 29.32
N ALA A 479 37.62 -2.44 28.69
CA ALA A 479 36.72 -2.26 27.57
C ALA A 479 37.05 -3.14 26.34
N ALA A 480 38.36 -3.43 26.13
CA ALA A 480 38.78 -4.30 25.02
C ALA A 480 38.37 -5.75 25.27
N VAL A 481 38.50 -6.22 26.52
CA VAL A 481 38.06 -7.56 26.93
C VAL A 481 36.56 -7.71 26.83
N LEU A 482 35.81 -6.72 27.32
CA LEU A 482 34.34 -6.74 27.28
C LEU A 482 33.80 -6.66 25.85
N THR A 483 34.44 -5.86 24.99
CA THR A 483 34.11 -5.77 23.57
C THR A 483 34.39 -7.08 22.84
N ALA A 484 35.53 -7.70 23.10
CA ALA A 484 35.88 -9.00 22.52
C ALA A 484 34.85 -10.07 22.92
N LEU A 485 34.46 -10.12 24.20
CA LEU A 485 33.42 -11.02 24.67
C LEU A 485 32.08 -10.77 23.99
N ALA A 486 31.65 -9.49 23.83
CA ALA A 486 30.42 -9.12 23.15
C ALA A 486 30.39 -9.46 21.64
N ASN A 487 31.58 -9.57 21.02
CA ASN A 487 31.70 -10.08 19.64
C ASN A 487 31.50 -11.59 19.54
N ASN A 488 31.87 -12.34 20.60
CA ASN A 488 31.80 -13.80 20.64
C ASN A 488 30.44 -14.32 21.15
N ILE A 489 29.78 -13.56 22.03
CA ILE A 489 28.44 -13.89 22.52
C ILE A 489 27.51 -12.67 22.40
N LYS A 490 26.61 -12.73 21.44
CA LYS A 490 25.65 -11.68 21.20
C LYS A 490 24.39 -11.92 22.04
N VAL A 491 24.06 -10.99 22.91
CA VAL A 491 22.85 -11.01 23.73
C VAL A 491 21.89 -9.96 23.19
N VAL A 492 20.63 -10.35 23.00
CA VAL A 492 19.54 -9.46 22.55
C VAL A 492 18.46 -9.46 23.61
N GLU A 493 18.03 -8.26 24.02
CA GLU A 493 16.96 -8.06 24.99
C GLU A 493 15.62 -7.83 24.28
N TYR A 494 14.61 -8.62 24.62
CA TYR A 494 13.21 -8.41 24.26
C TYR A 494 12.49 -7.76 25.44
N LYS A 495 12.61 -6.44 25.50
CA LYS A 495 12.09 -5.63 26.61
C LYS A 495 10.58 -5.74 26.71
N GLY A 496 10.07 -6.09 27.87
CA GLY A 496 8.63 -6.31 28.08
C GLY A 496 8.04 -7.49 27.30
N GLY A 497 8.90 -8.32 26.67
CA GLY A 497 8.47 -9.42 25.79
C GLY A 497 8.01 -8.96 24.40
N TYR A 498 8.33 -7.74 23.99
CA TYR A 498 7.93 -7.23 22.68
C TYR A 498 8.82 -7.75 21.56
N SER A 499 8.19 -8.07 20.46
CA SER A 499 8.83 -8.54 19.22
C SER A 499 8.20 -7.83 18.04
N TYR A 500 9.02 -7.41 17.08
CA TYR A 500 8.61 -6.58 15.96
C TYR A 500 8.73 -7.34 14.65
N TYR A 501 7.78 -7.10 13.76
CA TYR A 501 7.67 -7.82 12.50
C TYR A 501 7.40 -6.84 11.37
N ASN A 502 7.92 -7.18 10.20
CA ASN A 502 7.70 -6.49 8.96
C ASN A 502 6.75 -7.31 8.08
N ILE A 503 5.66 -6.69 7.61
CA ILE A 503 4.69 -7.29 6.68
C ILE A 503 4.70 -6.49 5.39
N LEU A 504 5.33 -7.02 4.35
CA LEU A 504 5.25 -6.45 3.00
C LEU A 504 3.82 -6.58 2.46
N ILE A 505 3.28 -5.50 1.94
CA ILE A 505 1.90 -5.49 1.44
C ILE A 505 1.87 -6.02 0.01
N LYS A 506 1.28 -7.21 -0.17
CA LYS A 506 1.03 -7.80 -1.49
C LYS A 506 -0.13 -7.08 -2.18
N HIS A 507 0.04 -6.77 -3.47
CA HIS A 507 -1.02 -6.21 -4.31
C HIS A 507 -1.66 -7.27 -5.19
N PHE A 508 -0.92 -7.87 -6.12
CA PHE A 508 -1.40 -9.02 -6.87
C PHE A 508 -1.08 -10.31 -6.13
N GLY A 509 -2.05 -11.21 -6.08
CA GLY A 509 -1.80 -12.52 -5.51
C GLY A 509 -1.05 -13.44 -6.44
N ASP A 510 -0.70 -14.59 -5.90
CA ASP A 510 -0.01 -15.65 -6.63
C ASP A 510 -0.81 -16.11 -7.86
N GLU A 511 -2.12 -15.92 -7.88
CA GLU A 511 -3.01 -16.22 -9.01
C GLU A 511 -2.89 -15.23 -10.18
N LEU A 512 -2.45 -14.00 -9.89
CA LEU A 512 -2.31 -12.91 -10.87
C LEU A 512 -0.86 -12.57 -11.18
N THR A 513 0.06 -13.10 -10.42
CA THR A 513 1.48 -13.14 -10.74
C THR A 513 1.79 -14.53 -11.24
N PRO A 514 2.62 -14.67 -12.27
CA PRO A 514 2.85 -15.96 -12.91
C PRO A 514 3.48 -17.01 -12.02
N TRP A 515 4.04 -16.64 -10.91
CA TRP A 515 4.68 -17.56 -9.98
C TRP A 515 3.72 -18.03 -8.89
N ASN A 516 3.55 -19.33 -8.81
CA ASN A 516 2.80 -19.99 -7.76
C ASN A 516 3.78 -20.82 -6.91
N PRO A 517 4.01 -20.46 -5.63
CA PRO A 517 4.91 -21.19 -4.76
C PRO A 517 4.49 -22.64 -4.50
N SER A 518 3.20 -22.96 -4.64
CA SER A 518 2.68 -24.32 -4.46
C SER A 518 2.90 -25.22 -5.69
N THR A 519 3.10 -24.63 -6.87
CA THR A 519 3.38 -25.35 -8.11
C THR A 519 4.85 -25.36 -8.46
N LYS A 520 5.76 -25.23 -7.50
CA LYS A 520 7.21 -25.40 -7.70
C LYS A 520 7.49 -26.66 -8.49
N THR A 521 7.21 -26.64 -9.78
CA THR A 521 7.67 -27.66 -10.69
C THR A 521 9.19 -27.56 -10.75
N SER A 522 9.82 -28.67 -10.51
CA SER A 522 11.28 -28.86 -10.57
C SER A 522 11.87 -28.11 -11.77
N GLY A 523 12.67 -27.08 -11.53
CA GLY A 523 13.38 -26.32 -12.55
C GLY A 523 13.08 -24.83 -12.60
N ILE A 524 12.01 -24.34 -11.99
CA ILE A 524 11.79 -22.90 -11.77
C ILE A 524 12.41 -22.57 -10.43
N SER A 525 13.63 -22.07 -10.46
CA SER A 525 14.22 -21.42 -9.29
C SER A 525 13.34 -20.22 -8.92
N TYR A 526 13.35 -19.86 -7.65
CA TYR A 526 12.83 -18.58 -7.15
C TYR A 526 13.13 -17.48 -8.17
N PRO A 527 12.22 -16.53 -8.39
CA PRO A 527 12.45 -15.51 -9.41
C PRO A 527 13.82 -14.91 -9.25
N THR A 528 14.50 -14.78 -10.35
CA THR A 528 15.70 -13.97 -10.40
C THR A 528 15.29 -12.58 -9.94
N PRO A 529 15.98 -11.96 -9.00
CA PRO A 529 15.67 -10.60 -8.57
C PRO A 529 15.51 -9.67 -9.77
N ASN A 530 14.52 -8.80 -9.74
CA ASN A 530 14.22 -7.81 -10.78
C ASN A 530 13.61 -8.37 -12.09
N GLU A 531 12.86 -9.45 -12.03
CA GLU A 531 12.11 -9.89 -13.20
C GLU A 531 10.78 -9.15 -13.37
N ALA A 532 10.49 -8.76 -14.61
CA ALA A 532 9.25 -8.09 -15.00
C ALA A 532 7.98 -8.89 -14.65
N ASN A 533 8.13 -10.21 -14.52
CA ASN A 533 7.06 -11.13 -14.20
C ASN A 533 6.46 -10.93 -12.81
N TRP A 534 7.25 -10.43 -11.90
CA TRP A 534 6.87 -10.19 -10.50
C TRP A 534 6.36 -8.78 -10.27
N LEU A 535 6.45 -7.91 -11.27
CA LEU A 535 5.99 -6.54 -11.16
C LEU A 535 4.52 -6.48 -10.69
N GLY A 536 4.29 -5.75 -9.62
CA GLY A 536 2.98 -5.59 -9.00
C GLY A 536 2.61 -6.69 -8.01
N ARG A 537 3.49 -7.63 -7.69
CA ARG A 537 3.25 -8.59 -6.61
C ARG A 537 3.14 -7.88 -5.27
N TYR A 538 4.03 -6.94 -5.00
CA TYR A 538 4.00 -6.05 -3.85
C TYR A 538 3.76 -4.61 -4.29
N GLY A 539 3.39 -3.78 -3.33
CA GLY A 539 3.10 -2.37 -3.51
C GLY A 539 1.66 -2.01 -3.13
N VAL A 540 1.40 -0.73 -3.01
CA VAL A 540 0.05 -0.23 -2.71
C VAL A 540 -0.41 0.69 -3.82
N LEU A 541 -1.63 0.51 -4.27
CA LEU A 541 -2.26 1.29 -5.33
C LEU A 541 -3.43 2.06 -4.78
N ARG A 542 -3.59 3.30 -5.27
CA ARG A 542 -4.75 4.13 -4.93
C ARG A 542 -6.07 3.40 -5.18
N ASN A 543 -7.07 3.74 -4.41
CA ASN A 543 -8.41 3.17 -4.46
C ASN A 543 -8.46 1.65 -4.20
N ASN A 544 -7.48 1.09 -3.49
CA ASN A 544 -7.51 -0.27 -3.01
C ASN A 544 -7.55 -0.29 -1.47
N TRP A 545 -8.14 -1.32 -0.93
CA TRP A 545 -8.15 -1.61 0.49
C TRP A 545 -7.33 -2.89 0.74
N TYR A 546 -6.28 -2.77 1.51
CA TYR A 546 -5.42 -3.86 1.95
C TYR A 546 -5.82 -4.23 3.37
N ASP A 547 -6.48 -5.36 3.50
CA ASP A 547 -6.93 -5.90 4.76
C ASP A 547 -5.96 -7.01 5.19
N LEU A 548 -5.09 -6.68 6.13
CA LEU A 548 -4.07 -7.57 6.67
C LEU A 548 -4.67 -8.32 7.85
N ASP A 549 -4.47 -9.64 7.90
CA ASP A 549 -4.98 -10.47 8.98
C ASP A 549 -3.89 -11.42 9.49
N ILE A 550 -3.41 -11.17 10.70
CA ILE A 550 -2.40 -12.00 11.35
C ILE A 550 -3.04 -13.31 11.76
N THR A 551 -2.56 -14.40 11.20
CA THR A 551 -3.09 -15.74 11.46
C THR A 551 -2.22 -16.54 12.42
N ASP A 552 -0.91 -16.31 12.46
CA ASP A 552 0.01 -16.95 13.38
C ASP A 552 1.34 -16.18 13.49
N VAL A 553 2.10 -16.46 14.54
CA VAL A 553 3.47 -15.99 14.75
C VAL A 553 4.35 -17.23 14.98
N SER A 554 5.26 -17.50 14.05
CA SER A 554 6.05 -18.73 14.07
C SER A 554 7.34 -18.62 14.88
N ARG A 555 7.92 -17.43 14.99
CA ARG A 555 9.20 -17.19 15.71
C ARG A 555 9.27 -15.77 16.24
N LEU A 556 10.27 -15.54 17.10
CA LEU A 556 10.63 -14.18 17.50
C LEU A 556 11.08 -13.35 16.29
N GLY A 557 10.54 -12.16 16.15
CA GLY A 557 10.96 -11.15 15.19
C GLY A 557 12.19 -10.37 15.67
N ALA A 558 12.29 -9.10 15.33
CA ALA A 558 13.28 -8.17 15.85
C ALA A 558 12.96 -7.79 17.31
N ALA A 559 13.95 -7.39 18.07
CA ALA A 559 13.77 -6.93 19.44
C ALA A 559 13.34 -5.46 19.51
N THR A 560 13.64 -4.68 18.46
CA THR A 560 13.18 -3.31 18.28
C THR A 560 12.73 -3.07 16.83
N PRO A 561 11.91 -2.05 16.56
CA PRO A 561 11.51 -1.76 15.18
C PRO A 561 12.68 -1.28 14.31
N GLU A 562 13.70 -0.63 14.89
CA GLU A 562 14.89 -0.17 14.18
C GLU A 562 15.73 -1.33 13.63
N GLU A 563 15.71 -2.49 14.29
CA GLU A 563 16.42 -3.70 13.80
C GLU A 563 15.81 -4.27 12.51
N LEU A 564 14.57 -3.94 12.18
CA LEU A 564 13.95 -4.35 10.93
C LEU A 564 14.57 -3.63 9.73
N ASP A 565 15.07 -2.40 9.94
CA ASP A 565 15.78 -1.54 8.97
C ASP A 565 15.15 -1.53 7.57
N VAL A 566 13.83 -1.62 7.51
CA VAL A 566 13.07 -1.75 6.25
C VAL A 566 13.33 -0.62 5.26
N LYS A 567 13.81 0.52 5.76
CA LYS A 567 14.12 1.70 4.96
C LYS A 567 15.41 1.58 4.15
N ASN A 568 16.35 0.77 4.61
CA ASN A 568 17.66 0.60 3.98
C ASN A 568 17.88 -0.83 3.47
N ASP A 569 16.89 -1.72 3.60
CA ASP A 569 17.02 -3.12 3.21
C ASP A 569 16.95 -3.29 1.69
N PRO A 570 18.09 -3.56 1.00
CA PRO A 570 18.15 -3.75 -0.43
C PRO A 570 17.69 -5.14 -0.88
N THR A 571 17.26 -5.99 0.05
CA THR A 571 16.82 -7.36 -0.25
C THR A 571 15.65 -7.31 -1.23
N PRO A 572 15.66 -8.14 -2.29
CA PRO A 572 14.49 -8.32 -3.13
C PRO A 572 13.27 -8.67 -2.28
N ASP A 573 12.14 -8.04 -2.55
CA ASP A 573 10.93 -8.13 -1.73
C ASP A 573 10.43 -9.59 -1.56
N ASP A 574 10.62 -10.44 -2.56
CA ASP A 574 10.27 -11.87 -2.50
C ASP A 574 11.22 -12.73 -1.64
N ASN A 575 12.37 -12.23 -1.29
CA ASN A 575 13.39 -12.95 -0.50
C ASN A 575 13.32 -12.65 1.00
N LEU A 576 12.47 -11.71 1.41
CA LEU A 576 12.34 -11.37 2.81
C LEU A 576 11.75 -12.55 3.60
N LYS A 577 12.49 -13.01 4.62
CA LYS A 577 11.99 -14.00 5.56
C LYS A 577 11.09 -13.35 6.59
N SER A 578 9.85 -13.76 6.65
CA SER A 578 8.91 -13.33 7.68
C SER A 578 8.67 -14.45 8.69
N TYR A 579 8.59 -14.10 9.96
CA TYR A 579 8.26 -15.00 11.06
C TYR A 579 6.83 -14.78 11.60
N ILE A 580 6.04 -14.04 10.85
CA ILE A 580 4.64 -13.79 11.12
C ILE A 580 3.81 -14.25 9.92
N SER A 581 2.80 -15.06 10.18
CA SER A 581 1.88 -15.51 9.15
C SER A 581 0.74 -14.51 9.01
N VAL A 582 0.58 -13.96 7.83
CA VAL A 582 -0.41 -12.93 7.54
C VAL A 582 -1.21 -13.30 6.30
N LYS A 583 -2.52 -13.24 6.44
CA LYS A 583 -3.44 -13.26 5.31
C LYS A 583 -3.67 -11.82 4.86
N ILE A 584 -3.34 -11.52 3.62
CA ILE A 584 -3.56 -10.20 3.03
C ILE A 584 -4.74 -10.29 2.08
N ASN A 585 -5.79 -9.54 2.39
CA ASN A 585 -6.93 -9.37 1.51
C ASN A 585 -6.76 -8.04 0.77
N VAL A 586 -6.47 -8.09 -0.52
CA VAL A 586 -6.46 -6.89 -1.35
C VAL A 586 -7.86 -6.67 -1.87
N LEU A 587 -8.45 -5.59 -1.38
CA LEU A 587 -9.79 -5.23 -1.72
C LEU A 587 -9.68 -4.06 -2.69
N SER A 588 -10.10 -4.16 -3.92
CA SER A 588 -10.43 -2.93 -4.62
C SER A 588 -11.45 -2.23 -3.73
N TRP A 589 -11.30 -1.10 -3.30
CA TRP A 589 -12.30 -0.43 -2.46
C TRP A 589 -13.70 -0.72 -3.02
N ALA A 590 -13.71 -1.94 -3.32
CA ALA A 590 -14.59 -3.03 -3.57
C ALA A 590 -13.70 -4.31 -3.45
N LYS A 591 -13.83 -5.07 -2.44
CA LYS A 591 -13.05 -6.13 -1.81
C LYS A 591 -12.38 -7.18 -2.73
N ARG A 592 -11.09 -7.51 -2.49
CA ARG A 592 -10.42 -8.76 -2.91
C ARG A 592 -9.90 -9.52 -1.71
N THR A 593 -10.16 -10.80 -1.66
CA THR A 593 -9.65 -11.69 -0.62
C THR A 593 -8.54 -12.57 -1.18
N GLN A 594 -7.38 -12.55 -0.55
CA GLN A 594 -6.26 -13.42 -0.86
C GLN A 594 -5.77 -14.12 0.40
N LYS A 595 -5.57 -15.45 0.31
CA LYS A 595 -4.88 -16.21 1.36
C LYS A 595 -3.40 -16.23 1.01
N ALA A 596 -2.55 -15.66 1.84
CA ALA A 596 -1.12 -15.85 1.76
C ALA A 596 -0.63 -16.45 3.07
N ILE A 597 0.01 -17.61 3.00
CA ILE A 597 0.83 -18.14 4.08
C ILE A 597 2.24 -17.66 3.80
N LEU A 598 2.75 -16.75 4.62
CA LEU A 598 4.11 -16.27 4.53
C LEU A 598 5.00 -17.13 5.44
N GLY A 599 5.95 -17.81 4.84
CA GLY A 599 7.03 -18.48 5.55
C GLY A 599 6.80 -19.97 5.78
N GLN A 600 7.13 -20.78 4.83
CA GLN A 600 7.68 -22.12 5.00
C GLN A 600 9.10 -22.13 4.49
#